data_8b10e3629bfb78674d4b35dc8165cc55
#
_entry.id   8b10e3629bfb78674d4b35dc8165cc55
#
_cell.length_a   1.000
_cell.length_b   1.000
_cell.length_c   1.000
_cell.angle_alpha   90.00
_cell.angle_beta   90.00
_cell.angle_gamma   90.00
#
_symmetry.space_group_name_H-M   'P 1'
#
loop_
_entity.id
_entity.type
_entity.pdbx_description
1 polymer ?
#
loop_
_entity_poly.entity_id
_entity_poly.type
_entity_poly.pdbx_seq_one_letter_code
_entity_poly.pdbx_strand_id
1 'polypeptide(L)'
;FLIGGDAVDQVGRAQKQAEPGQVVISPQAARMIRSMKAGHREGNRLLVEHRPEAEAPGPLAIPALQPGCEKALRCFIPRRIINLIEEGRGGSAAFEVRTVTVLFIRILEWHTAELPIEEVHRVMRKVQDGLYRHEGAINRFGIEEKGTVILAAFGLPPLDHPDDAVRALLSARDIFTELGE
;
A
#
# COMPACT_ATOMS: atom_id res chain seq x y z
N PHE A 1 1.92 -6.50 4.10
CA PHE A 1 1.31 -7.03 2.88
C PHE A 1 1.66 -6.11 1.71
N LEU A 2 2.35 -6.64 0.69
CA LEU A 2 2.80 -5.90 -0.48
C LEU A 2 2.07 -6.45 -1.71
N ILE A 3 1.50 -5.56 -2.52
CA ILE A 3 0.96 -5.88 -3.83
C ILE A 3 1.75 -5.10 -4.86
N GLY A 4 2.35 -5.78 -5.81
CA GLY A 4 3.15 -5.20 -6.89
C GLY A 4 3.03 -6.01 -8.16
N GLY A 5 3.75 -5.57 -9.19
CA GLY A 5 3.84 -6.24 -10.49
C GLY A 5 3.14 -5.48 -11.59
N ASP A 6 3.28 -5.98 -12.82
CA ASP A 6 2.85 -5.30 -14.05
C ASP A 6 1.38 -4.86 -14.03
N ALA A 7 0.48 -5.65 -13.45
CA ALA A 7 -0.93 -5.27 -13.34
C ALA A 7 -1.13 -3.98 -12.50
N VAL A 8 -0.39 -3.83 -11.40
CA VAL A 8 -0.45 -2.63 -10.54
C VAL A 8 0.15 -1.43 -11.27
N ASP A 9 1.26 -1.63 -11.98
CA ASP A 9 1.91 -0.59 -12.78
C ASP A 9 0.99 -0.10 -13.92
N GLN A 10 0.24 -1.01 -14.55
CA GLN A 10 -0.75 -0.67 -15.56
C GLN A 10 -1.90 0.18 -14.99
N VAL A 11 -2.39 -0.14 -13.80
CA VAL A 11 -3.42 0.66 -13.10
C VAL A 11 -2.89 2.07 -12.83
N GLY A 12 -1.68 2.20 -12.30
CA GLY A 12 -1.05 3.49 -12.04
C GLY A 12 -0.90 4.36 -13.29
N ARG A 13 -0.47 3.74 -14.41
CA ARG A 13 -0.36 4.44 -15.71
C ARG A 13 -1.72 4.85 -16.25
N ALA A 14 -2.73 3.98 -16.18
CA ALA A 14 -4.08 4.27 -16.65
C ALA A 14 -4.71 5.41 -15.82
N GLN A 15 -4.53 5.39 -14.50
CA GLN A 15 -5.03 6.44 -13.61
C GLN A 15 -4.46 7.82 -13.95
N LYS A 16 -3.16 7.91 -14.25
CA LYS A 16 -2.51 9.18 -14.63
C LYS A 16 -3.01 9.74 -15.96
N GLN A 17 -3.54 8.90 -16.84
CA GLN A 17 -4.06 9.30 -18.13
C GLN A 17 -5.54 9.68 -18.08
N ALA A 18 -6.23 9.40 -16.97
CA ALA A 18 -7.63 9.71 -16.80
C ALA A 18 -7.81 11.18 -16.38
N GLU A 19 -8.72 11.87 -17.02
CA GLU A 19 -9.23 13.18 -16.59
C GLU A 19 -10.40 13.00 -15.61
N PRO A 20 -10.77 14.04 -14.85
CA PRO A 20 -11.92 13.97 -13.97
C PRO A 20 -13.19 13.47 -14.68
N GLY A 21 -13.82 12.44 -14.12
CA GLY A 21 -15.02 11.82 -14.70
C GLY A 21 -14.75 10.75 -15.76
N GLN A 22 -13.50 10.50 -16.13
CA GLN A 22 -13.12 9.47 -17.10
C GLN A 22 -12.72 8.16 -16.42
N VAL A 23 -13.01 7.04 -17.10
CA VAL A 23 -12.48 5.72 -16.75
C VAL A 23 -11.55 5.27 -17.86
N VAL A 24 -10.29 5.07 -17.52
CA VAL A 24 -9.25 4.60 -18.43
C VAL A 24 -8.82 3.20 -18.01
N ILE A 25 -8.67 2.30 -18.95
CA ILE A 25 -8.18 0.94 -18.71
C ILE A 25 -6.97 0.64 -19.57
N SER A 26 -6.13 -0.29 -19.12
CA SER A 26 -5.00 -0.77 -19.91
C SER A 26 -5.48 -1.62 -21.09
N PRO A 27 -4.70 -1.69 -22.18
CA PRO A 27 -5.00 -2.57 -23.31
C PRO A 27 -5.10 -4.04 -22.90
N GLN A 28 -4.34 -4.47 -21.89
CA GLN A 28 -4.38 -5.83 -21.38
C GLN A 28 -5.69 -6.11 -20.64
N ALA A 29 -6.12 -5.19 -19.76
CA ALA A 29 -7.40 -5.31 -19.07
C ALA A 29 -8.57 -5.33 -20.06
N ALA A 30 -8.52 -4.50 -21.10
CA ALA A 30 -9.55 -4.47 -22.14
C ALA A 30 -9.72 -5.81 -22.87
N ARG A 31 -8.63 -6.55 -23.10
CA ARG A 31 -8.70 -7.88 -23.73
C ARG A 31 -9.39 -8.94 -22.85
N MET A 32 -9.34 -8.75 -21.55
CA MET A 32 -9.95 -9.68 -20.58
C MET A 32 -11.45 -9.44 -20.39
N ILE A 33 -11.93 -8.24 -20.68
CA ILE A 33 -13.34 -7.85 -20.46
C ILE A 33 -14.10 -8.01 -21.78
N ARG A 34 -14.69 -9.21 -22.01
CA ARG A 34 -15.39 -9.55 -23.24
C ARG A 34 -16.68 -8.74 -23.49
N SER A 35 -17.30 -8.21 -22.44
CA SER A 35 -18.60 -7.51 -22.49
C SER A 35 -18.48 -6.00 -22.63
N MET A 36 -17.26 -5.45 -22.60
CA MET A 36 -17.08 -4.01 -22.72
C MET A 36 -17.03 -3.59 -24.19
N LYS A 37 -17.92 -2.67 -24.55
CA LYS A 37 -17.69 -1.86 -25.75
C LYS A 37 -16.55 -0.91 -25.39
N ALA A 38 -15.37 -1.21 -25.90
CA ALA A 38 -14.24 -0.32 -25.80
C ALA A 38 -14.62 0.99 -26.50
N GLY A 39 -14.58 2.07 -25.74
CA GLY A 39 -14.74 3.39 -26.29
C GLY A 39 -13.53 3.82 -27.13
N HIS A 40 -13.43 5.09 -27.37
CA HIS A 40 -12.40 5.68 -28.22
C HIS A 40 -10.99 5.35 -27.74
N ARG A 41 -10.14 4.85 -28.64
CA ARG A 41 -8.72 4.62 -28.40
C ARG A 41 -7.93 5.86 -28.80
N GLU A 42 -7.31 6.48 -27.84
CA GLU A 42 -6.43 7.62 -28.05
C GLU A 42 -4.98 7.23 -27.68
N GLY A 43 -4.19 6.87 -28.67
CA GLY A 43 -2.85 6.32 -28.47
C GLY A 43 -2.85 4.98 -27.72
N ASN A 44 -2.21 4.95 -26.57
CA ASN A 44 -2.17 3.77 -25.65
C ASN A 44 -3.25 3.81 -24.56
N ARG A 45 -4.18 4.74 -24.68
CA ARG A 45 -5.26 5.05 -23.76
C ARG A 45 -6.56 4.46 -24.28
N LEU A 46 -7.30 3.72 -23.48
CA LEU A 46 -8.60 3.20 -23.79
C LEU A 46 -9.63 3.80 -22.84
N LEU A 47 -10.46 4.71 -23.37
CA LEU A 47 -11.58 5.30 -22.63
C LEU A 47 -12.76 4.32 -22.62
N VAL A 48 -13.39 4.18 -21.47
CA VAL A 48 -14.63 3.41 -21.32
C VAL A 48 -15.81 4.34 -21.51
N GLU A 49 -16.52 4.23 -22.63
CA GLU A 49 -17.68 5.07 -22.93
C GLU A 49 -18.97 4.53 -22.30
N HIS A 50 -19.06 3.23 -22.08
CA HIS A 50 -20.23 2.61 -21.53
C HIS A 50 -19.87 1.64 -20.41
N ARG A 51 -20.40 1.89 -19.23
CA ARG A 51 -20.33 0.97 -18.11
C ARG A 51 -21.42 -0.08 -18.28
N PRO A 52 -21.09 -1.37 -18.49
CA PRO A 52 -22.13 -2.39 -18.47
C PRO A 52 -22.83 -2.34 -17.10
N GLU A 53 -24.16 -2.45 -17.10
CA GLU A 53 -24.90 -2.71 -15.87
C GLU A 53 -24.41 -4.05 -15.33
N ALA A 54 -23.50 -3.98 -14.37
CA ALA A 54 -23.08 -5.15 -13.61
C ALA A 54 -24.09 -5.30 -12.46
N GLU A 55 -24.73 -6.45 -12.38
CA GLU A 55 -25.40 -6.83 -11.14
C GLU A 55 -24.39 -6.71 -9.99
N ALA A 56 -24.78 -5.97 -8.96
CA ALA A 56 -23.95 -5.90 -7.76
C ALA A 56 -23.71 -7.33 -7.26
N PRO A 57 -22.44 -7.75 -7.07
CA PRO A 57 -22.18 -9.06 -6.51
C PRO A 57 -22.93 -9.18 -5.18
N GLY A 58 -23.63 -10.27 -5.00
CA GLY A 58 -24.30 -10.56 -3.71
C GLY A 58 -23.31 -10.48 -2.55
N PRO A 59 -23.78 -10.34 -1.32
CA PRO A 59 -22.92 -10.29 -0.15
C PRO A 59 -21.96 -11.49 -0.17
N LEU A 60 -20.66 -11.22 -0.09
CA LEU A 60 -19.67 -12.28 0.06
C LEU A 60 -19.96 -13.04 1.35
N ALA A 61 -20.23 -14.35 1.25
CA ALA A 61 -20.34 -15.19 2.42
C ALA A 61 -18.97 -15.18 3.15
N ILE A 62 -18.95 -14.61 4.35
CA ILE A 62 -17.77 -14.67 5.19
C ILE A 62 -17.61 -16.11 5.65
N PRO A 63 -16.54 -16.83 5.27
CA PRO A 63 -16.36 -18.21 5.73
C PRO A 63 -16.21 -18.24 7.25
N ALA A 64 -16.79 -19.25 7.88
CA ALA A 64 -16.58 -19.46 9.30
C ALA A 64 -15.07 -19.63 9.58
N LEU A 65 -14.52 -18.80 10.45
CA LEU A 65 -13.14 -18.88 10.83
C LEU A 65 -12.88 -20.15 11.62
N GLN A 66 -11.91 -20.93 11.20
CA GLN A 66 -11.48 -22.11 11.95
C GLN A 66 -10.79 -21.69 13.27
N PRO A 67 -10.91 -22.48 14.35
CA PRO A 67 -10.18 -22.25 15.58
C PRO A 67 -8.66 -22.07 15.29
N GLY A 68 -8.06 -21.02 15.83
CA GLY A 68 -6.63 -20.71 15.64
C GLY A 68 -6.30 -19.80 14.47
N CYS A 69 -7.21 -19.53 13.54
CA CYS A 69 -6.99 -18.57 12.45
C CYS A 69 -6.75 -17.14 12.96
N GLU A 70 -7.23 -16.78 14.14
CA GLU A 70 -7.07 -15.45 14.71
C GLU A 70 -5.60 -15.02 14.79
N LYS A 71 -4.73 -15.92 15.29
CA LYS A 71 -3.29 -15.63 15.39
C LYS A 71 -2.65 -15.33 14.03
N ALA A 72 -3.04 -16.07 13.00
CA ALA A 72 -2.56 -15.86 11.65
C ALA A 72 -3.11 -14.55 11.05
N LEU A 73 -4.40 -14.25 11.28
CA LEU A 73 -5.03 -13.02 10.79
C LEU A 73 -4.43 -11.76 11.44
N ARG A 74 -4.04 -11.83 12.70
CA ARG A 74 -3.36 -10.72 13.39
C ARG A 74 -2.10 -10.24 12.67
N CYS A 75 -1.39 -11.12 11.96
CA CYS A 75 -0.20 -10.75 11.20
C CYS A 75 -0.51 -9.80 10.03
N PHE A 76 -1.75 -9.74 9.56
CA PHE A 76 -2.20 -8.87 8.46
C PHE A 76 -2.80 -7.55 8.94
N ILE A 77 -2.94 -7.37 10.25
CA ILE A 77 -3.53 -6.17 10.85
C ILE A 77 -2.40 -5.35 11.49
N PRO A 78 -2.27 -4.05 11.19
CA PRO A 78 -1.30 -3.20 11.86
C PRO A 78 -1.46 -3.26 13.38
N ARG A 79 -0.34 -3.36 14.10
CA ARG A 79 -0.33 -3.52 15.56
C ARG A 79 -1.16 -2.45 16.28
N ARG A 80 -1.12 -1.21 15.78
CA ARG A 80 -1.95 -0.11 16.30
C ARG A 80 -3.45 -0.44 16.27
N ILE A 81 -3.93 -1.03 15.18
CA ILE A 81 -5.35 -1.38 15.03
C ILE A 81 -5.71 -2.51 15.99
N ILE A 82 -4.82 -3.49 16.17
CA ILE A 82 -5.01 -4.57 17.15
C ILE A 82 -5.16 -3.97 18.55
N ASN A 83 -4.28 -3.07 18.96
CA ASN A 83 -4.32 -2.42 20.26
C ASN A 83 -5.65 -1.65 20.46
N LEU A 84 -6.10 -0.90 19.47
CA LEU A 84 -7.39 -0.18 19.53
C LEU A 84 -8.59 -1.13 19.70
N ILE A 85 -8.54 -2.29 19.05
CA ILE A 85 -9.59 -3.32 19.19
C ILE A 85 -9.56 -3.92 20.61
N GLU A 86 -8.38 -4.24 21.13
CA GLU A 86 -8.18 -4.81 22.47
C GLU A 86 -8.59 -3.83 23.57
N GLU A 87 -8.42 -2.53 23.36
CA GLU A 87 -8.88 -1.45 24.25
C GLU A 87 -10.39 -1.19 24.15
N GLY A 88 -11.12 -1.92 23.31
CA GLY A 88 -12.56 -1.71 23.09
C GLY A 88 -12.89 -0.43 22.29
N ARG A 89 -11.90 0.23 21.70
CA ARG A 89 -12.03 1.48 20.94
C ARG A 89 -12.19 1.28 19.44
N GLY A 90 -12.32 0.03 18.98
CA GLY A 90 -12.37 -0.33 17.57
C GLY A 90 -13.53 0.26 16.75
N GLY A 91 -14.59 0.71 17.39
CA GLY A 91 -15.78 1.29 16.72
C GLY A 91 -15.76 2.82 16.59
N SER A 92 -14.93 3.51 17.35
CA SER A 92 -14.74 4.95 17.25
C SER A 92 -13.28 5.24 16.95
N ALA A 93 -12.85 4.95 15.72
CA ALA A 93 -11.60 5.51 15.21
C ALA A 93 -11.77 7.02 15.20
N ALA A 94 -11.61 7.64 16.38
CA ALA A 94 -11.69 9.07 16.55
C ALA A 94 -10.66 9.68 15.58
N PHE A 95 -11.14 10.52 14.69
CA PHE A 95 -10.26 11.37 13.90
C PHE A 95 -9.51 12.25 14.87
N GLU A 96 -8.24 12.03 14.98
CA GLU A 96 -7.37 12.79 15.88
C GLU A 96 -6.41 13.61 15.02
N VAL A 97 -6.35 14.91 15.29
CA VAL A 97 -5.35 15.79 14.68
C VAL A 97 -4.17 15.87 15.63
N ARG A 98 -3.00 15.45 15.14
CA ARG A 98 -1.76 15.49 15.92
C ARG A 98 -0.56 15.79 15.04
N THR A 99 0.50 16.25 15.67
CA THR A 99 1.80 16.37 15.00
C THR A 99 2.42 14.98 14.88
N VAL A 100 2.87 14.64 13.68
CA VAL A 100 3.60 13.41 13.37
C VAL A 100 4.83 13.74 12.57
N THR A 101 5.88 12.96 12.71
CA THR A 101 7.05 13.02 11.82
C THR A 101 6.88 12.00 10.72
N VAL A 102 7.01 12.44 9.47
CA VAL A 102 6.84 11.60 8.29
C VAL A 102 8.18 11.39 7.61
N LEU A 103 8.49 10.13 7.31
CA LEU A 103 9.66 9.73 6.56
C LEU A 103 9.24 9.17 5.21
N PHE A 104 9.72 9.79 4.12
CA PHE A 104 9.57 9.29 2.77
C PHE A 104 10.84 8.52 2.37
N ILE A 105 10.69 7.23 2.13
CA ILE A 105 11.77 6.36 1.68
C ILE A 105 11.50 6.02 0.23
N ARG A 106 12.38 6.47 -0.66
CA ARG A 106 12.29 6.16 -2.07
C ARG A 106 13.38 5.17 -2.45
N ILE A 107 12.97 4.04 -3.01
CA ILE A 107 13.86 3.02 -3.53
C ILE A 107 13.95 3.24 -5.03
N LEU A 108 15.13 3.66 -5.49
CA LEU A 108 15.39 3.95 -6.90
C LEU A 108 15.49 2.64 -7.70
N GLU A 109 15.07 2.70 -8.97
CA GLU A 109 15.22 1.59 -9.94
C GLU A 109 14.57 0.26 -9.50
N TRP A 110 13.68 0.32 -8.52
CA TRP A 110 13.01 -0.86 -8.01
C TRP A 110 11.71 -1.14 -8.78
N HIS A 111 11.84 -1.89 -9.86
CA HIS A 111 10.71 -2.36 -10.65
C HIS A 111 10.29 -3.73 -10.12
N THR A 112 9.32 -3.76 -9.21
CA THR A 112 8.90 -4.97 -8.49
C THR A 112 8.45 -6.11 -9.41
N ALA A 113 8.07 -5.82 -10.66
CA ALA A 113 7.69 -6.83 -11.64
C ALA A 113 8.90 -7.65 -12.17
N GLU A 114 10.10 -7.11 -12.05
CA GLU A 114 11.33 -7.70 -12.62
C GLU A 114 12.24 -8.30 -11.55
N LEU A 115 12.00 -7.97 -10.27
CA LEU A 115 12.83 -8.43 -9.17
C LEU A 115 12.37 -9.79 -8.63
N PRO A 116 13.31 -10.67 -8.25
CA PRO A 116 12.99 -11.87 -7.50
C PRO A 116 12.29 -11.52 -6.18
N ILE A 117 11.29 -12.32 -5.80
CA ILE A 117 10.51 -12.05 -4.59
C ILE A 117 11.39 -12.05 -3.33
N GLU A 118 12.45 -12.83 -3.31
CA GLU A 118 13.43 -12.92 -2.22
C GLU A 118 14.14 -11.58 -2.02
N GLU A 119 14.47 -10.89 -3.12
CA GLU A 119 15.10 -9.58 -3.07
C GLU A 119 14.14 -8.52 -2.54
N VAL A 120 12.91 -8.53 -3.04
CA VAL A 120 11.83 -7.66 -2.52
C VAL A 120 11.65 -7.89 -1.03
N HIS A 121 11.60 -9.14 -0.59
CA HIS A 121 11.45 -9.51 0.80
C HIS A 121 12.64 -9.03 1.65
N ARG A 122 13.86 -9.22 1.16
CA ARG A 122 15.09 -8.80 1.84
C ARG A 122 15.11 -7.29 2.09
N VAL A 123 14.82 -6.50 1.06
CA VAL A 123 14.79 -5.04 1.17
C VAL A 123 13.69 -4.58 2.12
N MET A 124 12.48 -5.13 1.98
CA MET A 124 11.36 -4.79 2.86
C MET A 124 11.65 -5.11 4.33
N ARG A 125 12.32 -6.23 4.61
CA ARG A 125 12.73 -6.56 5.98
C ARG A 125 13.72 -5.56 6.55
N LYS A 126 14.76 -5.18 5.79
CA LYS A 126 15.72 -4.17 6.22
C LYS A 126 15.03 -2.82 6.54
N VAL A 127 14.10 -2.40 5.68
CA VAL A 127 13.32 -1.19 5.93
C VAL A 127 12.45 -1.31 7.19
N GLN A 128 11.76 -2.43 7.35
CA GLN A 128 10.93 -2.68 8.53
C GLN A 128 11.75 -2.72 9.82
N ASP A 129 12.88 -3.41 9.80
CA ASP A 129 13.76 -3.53 10.97
C ASP A 129 14.32 -2.16 11.37
N GLY A 130 14.73 -1.33 10.40
CA GLY A 130 15.17 0.04 10.67
C GLY A 130 14.08 0.96 11.20
N LEU A 131 12.84 0.82 10.72
CA LEU A 131 11.70 1.59 11.21
C LEU A 131 11.28 1.12 12.62
N TYR A 132 11.10 -0.18 12.81
CA TYR A 132 10.54 -0.73 14.05
C TYR A 132 11.50 -0.63 15.24
N ARG A 133 12.82 -0.63 14.99
CA ARG A 133 13.85 -0.38 16.01
C ARG A 133 13.68 0.99 16.68
N HIS A 134 13.17 1.96 15.94
CA HIS A 134 12.92 3.32 16.41
C HIS A 134 11.42 3.63 16.60
N GLU A 135 10.58 2.58 16.63
CA GLU A 135 9.14 2.68 16.88
C GLU A 135 8.36 3.46 15.80
N GLY A 136 8.92 3.52 14.59
CA GLY A 136 8.21 4.00 13.40
C GLY A 136 7.23 2.97 12.86
N ALA A 137 6.25 3.41 12.11
CA ALA A 137 5.25 2.55 11.47
C ALA A 137 5.18 2.81 9.97
N ILE A 138 5.10 1.76 9.15
CA ILE A 138 4.80 1.90 7.74
C ILE A 138 3.32 2.26 7.61
N ASN A 139 3.05 3.42 7.02
CA ASN A 139 1.70 3.89 6.75
C ASN A 139 1.25 3.50 5.33
N ARG A 140 2.11 3.67 4.35
CA ARG A 140 1.80 3.42 2.95
C ARG A 140 3.00 2.88 2.20
N PHE A 141 2.71 1.95 1.31
CA PHE A 141 3.62 1.50 0.26
C PHE A 141 3.00 1.86 -1.09
N GLY A 142 3.74 2.53 -1.94
CA GLY A 142 3.30 2.91 -3.28
C GLY A 142 4.34 2.57 -4.32
N ILE A 143 3.87 2.08 -5.46
CA ILE A 143 4.69 1.91 -6.66
C ILE A 143 4.34 3.08 -7.56
N GLU A 144 5.32 3.91 -7.86
CA GLU A 144 5.20 5.07 -8.73
C GLU A 144 6.08 4.91 -9.96
N GLU A 145 5.82 5.68 -11.00
CA GLU A 145 6.60 5.67 -12.23
C GLU A 145 8.11 5.92 -12.01
N LYS A 146 8.44 6.67 -10.95
CA LYS A 146 9.81 7.02 -10.58
C LYS A 146 10.42 6.10 -9.52
N GLY A 147 9.82 4.95 -9.26
CA GLY A 147 10.27 3.98 -8.28
C GLY A 147 9.27 3.73 -7.16
N THR A 148 9.67 2.90 -6.22
CA THR A 148 8.87 2.54 -5.06
C THR A 148 9.04 3.57 -3.94
N VAL A 149 7.91 4.01 -3.37
CA VAL A 149 7.87 4.94 -2.23
C VAL A 149 7.23 4.27 -1.04
N ILE A 150 7.93 4.32 0.10
CA ILE A 150 7.40 3.90 1.39
C ILE A 150 7.20 5.16 2.23
N LEU A 151 5.98 5.34 2.73
CA LEU A 151 5.64 6.38 3.68
C LEU A 151 5.63 5.76 5.07
N ALA A 152 6.51 6.22 5.94
CA ALA A 152 6.54 5.85 7.32
C ALA A 152 6.20 7.05 8.22
N ALA A 153 5.64 6.78 9.39
CA ALA A 153 5.27 7.81 10.35
C ALA A 153 5.74 7.44 11.75
N PHE A 154 6.13 8.46 12.51
CA PHE A 154 6.50 8.42 13.92
C PHE A 154 5.56 9.33 14.69
N GLY A 155 5.24 8.99 15.93
CA GLY A 155 4.26 9.74 16.74
C GLY A 155 2.83 9.26 16.55
N LEU A 156 2.64 8.02 16.10
CA LEU A 156 1.33 7.39 16.04
C LEU A 156 1.05 6.60 17.33
N PRO A 157 -0.11 6.80 17.99
CA PRO A 157 -0.43 6.04 19.20
C PRO A 157 -0.41 4.53 18.96
N PRO A 158 0.00 3.75 19.94
CA PRO A 158 0.46 4.14 21.28
C PRO A 158 1.95 4.52 21.36
N LEU A 159 2.64 4.61 20.21
CA LEU A 159 4.08 4.85 20.10
C LEU A 159 4.34 6.32 19.73
N ASP A 160 4.00 7.23 20.61
CA ASP A 160 4.29 8.65 20.44
C ASP A 160 5.27 9.14 21.52
N HIS A 161 6.33 9.82 21.07
CA HIS A 161 7.42 10.27 21.91
C HIS A 161 7.80 11.73 21.62
N PRO A 162 8.30 12.46 22.59
CA PRO A 162 8.78 13.83 22.37
C PRO A 162 9.93 13.94 21.36
N ASP A 163 10.66 12.85 21.15
CA ASP A 163 11.82 12.74 20.26
C ASP A 163 11.55 12.05 18.92
N ASP A 164 10.28 11.97 18.49
CA ASP A 164 9.89 11.28 17.25
C ASP A 164 10.65 11.76 16.01
N ALA A 165 10.99 13.05 15.93
CA ALA A 165 11.79 13.58 14.84
C ALA A 165 13.23 12.99 14.84
N VAL A 166 13.81 12.83 16.02
CA VAL A 166 15.14 12.22 16.19
C VAL A 166 15.09 10.74 15.84
N ARG A 167 14.06 10.03 16.28
CA ARG A 167 13.81 8.62 15.96
C ARG A 167 13.69 8.40 14.46
N ALA A 168 12.98 9.30 13.76
CA ALA A 168 12.86 9.26 12.31
C ALA A 168 14.22 9.42 11.61
N LEU A 169 15.07 10.33 12.07
CA LEU A 169 16.43 10.53 11.52
C LEU A 169 17.33 9.33 11.78
N LEU A 170 17.28 8.76 12.98
CA LEU A 170 18.06 7.55 13.31
C LEU A 170 17.60 6.36 12.46
N SER A 171 16.30 6.20 12.28
CA SER A 171 15.72 5.18 11.39
C SER A 171 16.18 5.36 9.94
N ALA A 172 16.14 6.59 9.43
CA ALA A 172 16.59 6.89 8.07
C ALA A 172 18.08 6.54 7.88
N ARG A 173 18.93 6.87 8.86
CA ARG A 173 20.36 6.53 8.86
C ARG A 173 20.56 5.02 8.84
N ASP A 174 19.88 4.29 9.72
CA ASP A 174 20.04 2.83 9.85
C ASP A 174 19.58 2.14 8.55
N ILE A 175 18.43 2.54 7.98
CA ILE A 175 17.93 2.01 6.70
C ILE A 175 18.94 2.30 5.59
N PHE A 176 19.45 3.53 5.50
CA PHE A 176 20.42 3.91 4.48
C PHE A 176 21.71 3.09 4.58
N THR A 177 22.21 2.87 5.78
CA THR A 177 23.41 2.05 6.03
C THR A 177 23.17 0.59 5.63
N GLU A 178 22.04 0.00 6.05
CA GLU A 178 21.74 -1.40 5.78
C GLU A 178 21.39 -1.71 4.31
N LEU A 179 20.86 -0.73 3.57
CA LEU A 179 20.56 -0.89 2.13
C LEU A 179 21.73 -0.53 1.23
N GLY A 180 22.70 0.26 1.73
CA GLY A 180 23.89 0.68 1.00
C GLY A 180 25.03 -0.35 0.99
N GLU A 181 24.89 -1.44 1.77
CA GLU A 181 25.77 -2.62 1.76
C GLU A 181 25.24 -3.68 0.77
#